data_683804f5b400b398b943d3607fcbd253
#
_entry.id   683804f5b400b398b943d3607fcbd253
#
_cell.length_a   1.000
_cell.length_b   1.000
_cell.length_c   1.000
_cell.angle_alpha   90.00
_cell.angle_beta   90.00
_cell.angle_gamma   90.00
#
_symmetry.space_group_name_H-M   'P 1'
#
loop_
_entity.id
_entity.type
_entity.pdbx_description
1 polymer ?
#
loop_
_entity_poly.entity_id
_entity_poly.type
_entity_poly.pdbx_seq_one_letter_code
_entity_poly.pdbx_strand_id
1 'polypeptide(L)'
;PRCLDAFFQCLKTGCSAEGRQLEEVERLRACLALLAIAAVRLLQLKLAARDDPDRPANQCAPALHVAVLAAYRGRPTEGWTARQFWREVAKLGGFLGRKPDGEPGWQTIWRGWRKLDLMTIGVTLAQTQGLRCG
;
A
#
# COMPACT_ATOMS: atom_id res chain seq x y z
N PRO A 1 14.63 -5.40 -17.38
CA PRO A 1 14.02 -4.17 -17.87
C PRO A 1 12.60 -3.96 -17.31
N ARG A 2 11.71 -4.95 -17.39
CA ARG A 2 10.31 -4.80 -16.96
C ARG A 2 10.11 -4.38 -15.49
N CYS A 3 11.02 -4.79 -14.61
CA CYS A 3 10.94 -4.46 -13.19
C CYS A 3 11.30 -2.98 -12.94
N LEU A 4 12.31 -2.47 -13.65
CA LEU A 4 12.70 -1.06 -13.57
C LEU A 4 11.61 -0.14 -14.14
N ASP A 5 11.03 -0.52 -15.27
CA ASP A 5 9.93 0.24 -15.88
C ASP A 5 8.72 0.32 -14.93
N ALA A 6 8.37 -0.81 -14.30
CA ALA A 6 7.30 -0.86 -13.32
C ALA A 6 7.60 -0.02 -12.07
N PHE A 7 8.86 0.01 -11.61
CA PHE A 7 9.30 0.86 -10.50
C PHE A 7 9.17 2.34 -10.84
N PHE A 8 9.69 2.77 -11.98
CA PHE A 8 9.59 4.16 -12.41
C PHE A 8 8.14 4.58 -12.66
N GLN A 9 7.34 3.71 -13.23
CA GLN A 9 5.91 3.97 -13.40
C GLN A 9 5.19 4.11 -12.05
N CYS A 10 5.50 3.26 -11.07
CA CYS A 10 4.96 3.39 -9.72
C CYS A 10 5.37 4.71 -9.08
N LEU A 11 6.66 5.08 -9.17
CA LEU A 11 7.20 6.30 -8.60
C LEU A 11 6.58 7.56 -9.23
N LYS A 12 6.51 7.63 -10.55
CA LYS A 12 5.98 8.78 -11.29
C LYS A 12 4.47 8.91 -11.15
N THR A 13 3.76 7.86 -11.55
CA THR A 13 2.30 7.88 -11.67
C THR A 13 1.61 7.55 -10.34
N GLY A 14 2.08 6.51 -9.65
CA GLY A 14 1.51 6.08 -8.36
C GLY A 14 1.80 7.09 -7.26
N CYS A 15 3.05 7.33 -6.98
CA CYS A 15 3.50 8.20 -5.90
C CYS A 15 3.48 9.70 -6.26
N SER A 16 3.20 10.05 -7.52
CA SER A 16 3.16 11.43 -8.02
C SER A 16 4.44 12.21 -7.73
N ALA A 17 5.61 11.57 -7.92
CA ALA A 17 6.92 12.16 -7.59
C ALA A 17 7.18 13.46 -8.37
N GLU A 18 6.76 13.51 -9.64
CA GLU A 18 6.95 14.69 -10.49
C GLU A 18 6.07 15.88 -10.08
N GLY A 19 4.97 15.64 -9.36
CA GLY A 19 4.09 16.69 -8.86
C GLY A 19 4.55 17.34 -7.54
N ARG A 20 5.70 16.95 -7.00
CA ARG A 20 6.23 17.47 -5.74
C ARG A 20 6.99 18.76 -5.98
N GLN A 21 6.37 19.89 -5.65
CA GLN A 21 7.01 21.21 -5.69
C GLN A 21 7.64 21.51 -4.33
N LEU A 22 8.92 21.21 -4.19
CA LEU A 22 9.71 21.50 -3.00
C LEU A 22 10.87 22.42 -3.41
N GLU A 23 10.96 23.57 -2.76
CA GLU A 23 11.94 24.61 -3.09
C GLU A 23 13.36 24.24 -2.67
N GLU A 24 13.50 23.45 -1.59
CA GLU A 24 14.79 23.04 -1.06
C GLU A 24 15.23 21.68 -1.61
N VAL A 25 16.41 21.60 -2.18
CA VAL A 25 17.00 20.39 -2.77
C VAL A 25 17.07 19.22 -1.75
N GLU A 26 17.45 19.51 -0.50
CA GLU A 26 17.56 18.48 0.53
C GLU A 26 16.19 17.90 0.91
N ARG A 27 15.16 18.72 0.98
CA ARG A 27 13.78 18.26 1.20
C ARG A 27 13.27 17.43 0.02
N LEU A 28 13.61 17.84 -1.21
CA LEU A 28 13.28 17.06 -2.41
C LEU A 28 13.96 15.69 -2.40
N ARG A 29 15.26 15.64 -2.08
CA ARG A 29 16.01 14.37 -1.96
C ARG A 29 15.40 13.44 -0.91
N ALA A 30 15.11 13.96 0.29
CA ALA A 30 14.45 13.17 1.35
C ALA A 30 13.09 12.66 0.91
N CYS A 31 12.28 13.50 0.29
CA CYS A 31 10.96 13.11 -0.23
C CYS A 31 11.08 12.01 -1.29
N LEU A 32 11.99 12.16 -2.26
CA LEU A 32 12.19 11.15 -3.30
C LEU A 32 12.70 9.83 -2.73
N ALA A 33 13.59 9.85 -1.74
CA ALA A 33 14.05 8.65 -1.06
C ALA A 33 12.90 7.89 -0.37
N LEU A 34 12.04 8.60 0.36
CA LEU A 34 10.85 7.99 0.99
C LEU A 34 9.87 7.44 -0.03
N LEU A 35 9.62 8.17 -1.12
CA LEU A 35 8.76 7.70 -2.20
C LEU A 35 9.35 6.48 -2.92
N ALA A 36 10.67 6.41 -3.08
CA ALA A 36 11.35 5.26 -3.67
C ALA A 36 11.18 4.00 -2.79
N ILE A 37 11.32 4.14 -1.47
CA ILE A 37 11.07 3.04 -0.53
C ILE A 37 9.63 2.55 -0.64
N ALA A 38 8.66 3.47 -0.67
CA ALA A 38 7.25 3.13 -0.83
C ALA A 38 6.98 2.43 -2.17
N ALA A 39 7.57 2.92 -3.25
CA ALA A 39 7.43 2.32 -4.58
C ALA A 39 8.01 0.90 -4.63
N VAL A 40 9.17 0.64 -4.00
CA VAL A 40 9.74 -0.72 -3.90
C VAL A 40 8.79 -1.64 -3.12
N ARG A 41 8.25 -1.19 -1.99
CA ARG A 41 7.31 -1.99 -1.19
C ARG A 41 6.04 -2.34 -1.97
N LEU A 42 5.47 -1.37 -2.68
CA LEU A 42 4.28 -1.61 -3.51
C LEU A 42 4.58 -2.54 -4.68
N LEU A 43 5.77 -2.41 -5.29
CA LEU A 43 6.20 -3.31 -6.35
C LEU A 43 6.37 -4.74 -5.84
N GLN A 44 7.01 -4.94 -4.69
CA GLN A 44 7.15 -6.25 -4.06
C GLN A 44 5.79 -6.89 -3.79
N LEU A 45 4.84 -6.12 -3.24
CA LEU A 45 3.48 -6.60 -2.98
C LEU A 45 2.75 -6.97 -4.27
N LYS A 46 2.88 -6.14 -5.33
CA LYS A 46 2.30 -6.45 -6.65
C LYS A 46 2.86 -7.74 -7.24
N LEU A 47 4.18 -7.93 -7.16
CA LEU A 47 4.83 -9.13 -7.67
C LEU A 47 4.39 -10.36 -6.87
N ALA A 48 4.34 -10.28 -5.55
CA ALA A 48 3.84 -11.36 -4.72
C ALA A 48 2.39 -11.73 -5.06
N ALA A 49 1.53 -10.72 -5.20
CA ALA A 49 0.12 -10.94 -5.55
C ALA A 49 -0.09 -11.55 -6.95
N ARG A 50 0.85 -11.33 -7.87
CA ARG A 50 0.81 -11.86 -9.24
C ARG A 50 1.47 -13.23 -9.36
N ASP A 51 2.67 -13.38 -8.81
CA ASP A 51 3.54 -14.54 -9.06
C ASP A 51 3.29 -15.66 -8.05
N ASP A 52 2.85 -15.33 -6.84
CA ASP A 52 2.46 -16.26 -5.78
C ASP A 52 1.21 -15.73 -5.04
N PRO A 53 0.04 -15.77 -5.71
CA PRO A 53 -1.18 -15.12 -5.23
C PRO A 53 -1.70 -15.69 -3.91
N ASP A 54 -1.40 -16.95 -3.61
CA ASP A 54 -1.85 -17.67 -2.42
C ASP A 54 -0.87 -17.55 -1.23
N ARG A 55 0.28 -16.91 -1.45
CA ARG A 55 1.23 -16.60 -0.36
C ARG A 55 0.53 -15.86 0.77
N PRO A 56 0.79 -16.21 2.04
CA PRO A 56 0.23 -15.49 3.18
C PRO A 56 0.59 -13.98 3.13
N ALA A 57 -0.39 -13.12 3.33
CA ALA A 57 -0.22 -11.67 3.22
C ALA A 57 0.83 -11.11 4.18
N ASN A 58 0.98 -11.69 5.37
CA ASN A 58 1.97 -11.29 6.38
C ASN A 58 3.43 -11.57 5.99
N GLN A 59 3.66 -12.33 4.92
CA GLN A 59 5.00 -12.56 4.36
C GLN A 59 5.41 -11.49 3.33
N CYS A 60 4.45 -10.73 2.82
CA CYS A 60 4.70 -9.69 1.79
C CYS A 60 4.26 -8.29 2.22
N ALA A 61 3.54 -8.16 3.33
CA ALA A 61 3.12 -6.89 3.91
C ALA A 61 3.34 -6.90 5.43
N PRO A 62 3.52 -5.72 6.08
CA PRO A 62 3.67 -5.66 7.52
C PRO A 62 2.44 -6.24 8.23
N ALA A 63 2.66 -7.08 9.23
CA ALA A 63 1.59 -7.78 9.95
C ALA A 63 0.51 -6.83 10.51
N LEU A 64 0.92 -5.67 11.01
CA LEU A 64 0.00 -4.66 11.52
C LEU A 64 -0.91 -4.10 10.42
N HIS A 65 -0.41 -3.89 9.20
CA HIS A 65 -1.21 -3.45 8.06
C HIS A 65 -2.26 -4.50 7.68
N VAL A 66 -1.88 -5.77 7.71
CA VAL A 66 -2.82 -6.88 7.44
C VAL A 66 -3.90 -6.92 8.52
N ALA A 67 -3.53 -6.82 9.80
CA ALA A 67 -4.46 -6.83 10.92
C ALA A 67 -5.44 -5.65 10.88
N VAL A 68 -4.94 -4.43 10.63
CA VAL A 68 -5.76 -3.21 10.54
C VAL A 68 -6.73 -3.31 9.36
N LEU A 69 -6.29 -3.78 8.20
CA LEU A 69 -7.16 -3.96 7.04
C LEU A 69 -8.22 -5.03 7.28
N ALA A 70 -7.85 -6.14 7.91
CA ALA A 70 -8.77 -7.20 8.28
C ALA A 70 -9.86 -6.69 9.24
N ALA A 71 -9.47 -5.97 10.30
CA ALA A 71 -10.38 -5.35 11.24
C ALA A 71 -11.32 -4.34 10.55
N TYR A 72 -10.79 -3.49 9.69
CA TYR A 72 -11.59 -2.54 8.91
C TYR A 72 -12.64 -3.23 8.02
N ARG A 73 -12.32 -4.42 7.50
CA ARG A 73 -13.24 -5.24 6.68
C ARG A 73 -14.15 -6.15 7.50
N GLY A 74 -14.03 -6.17 8.83
CA GLY A 74 -14.78 -7.08 9.69
C GLY A 74 -14.46 -8.55 9.43
N ARG A 75 -13.21 -8.87 9.07
CA ARG A 75 -12.75 -10.23 8.74
C ARG A 75 -11.65 -10.67 9.70
N PRO A 76 -11.50 -11.98 9.96
CA PRO A 76 -10.37 -12.48 10.75
C PRO A 76 -9.04 -12.12 10.08
N THR A 77 -8.01 -11.94 10.89
CA THR A 77 -6.65 -11.58 10.40
C THR A 77 -5.99 -12.76 9.68
N GLU A 78 -6.34 -13.98 10.07
CA GLU A 78 -5.80 -15.21 9.51
C GLU A 78 -6.38 -15.51 8.12
N GLY A 79 -5.59 -16.19 7.30
CA GLY A 79 -6.02 -16.69 5.99
C GLY A 79 -6.02 -15.65 4.86
N TRP A 80 -5.49 -14.44 5.09
CA TRP A 80 -5.33 -13.47 4.02
C TRP A 80 -4.18 -13.85 3.10
N THR A 81 -4.46 -13.90 1.81
CA THR A 81 -3.45 -14.10 0.79
C THR A 81 -2.90 -12.77 0.26
N ALA A 82 -1.72 -12.80 -0.36
CA ALA A 82 -1.11 -11.63 -1.01
C ALA A 82 -2.06 -10.98 -2.02
N ARG A 83 -2.74 -11.79 -2.84
CA ARG A 83 -3.71 -11.32 -3.82
C ARG A 83 -4.93 -10.67 -3.19
N GLN A 84 -5.47 -11.26 -2.14
CA GLN A 84 -6.61 -10.68 -1.42
C GLN A 84 -6.23 -9.34 -0.80
N PHE A 85 -5.09 -9.29 -0.10
CA PHE A 85 -4.58 -8.07 0.50
C PHE A 85 -4.37 -6.97 -0.53
N TRP A 86 -3.71 -7.26 -1.66
CA TRP A 86 -3.50 -6.33 -2.76
C TRP A 86 -4.81 -5.74 -3.28
N ARG A 87 -5.81 -6.57 -3.54
CA ARG A 87 -7.11 -6.12 -4.04
C ARG A 87 -7.89 -5.30 -3.00
N GLU A 88 -7.82 -5.64 -1.73
CA GLU A 88 -8.49 -4.88 -0.68
C GLU A 88 -7.82 -3.53 -0.42
N VAL A 89 -6.49 -3.44 -0.51
CA VAL A 89 -5.77 -2.15 -0.53
C VAL A 89 -6.23 -1.31 -1.72
N ALA A 90 -6.34 -1.90 -2.89
CA ALA A 90 -6.85 -1.21 -4.07
C ALA A 90 -8.27 -0.66 -3.87
N LYS A 91 -9.15 -1.44 -3.25
CA LYS A 91 -10.52 -1.00 -2.93
C LYS A 91 -10.55 0.19 -1.98
N LEU A 92 -9.64 0.27 -1.01
CA LEU A 92 -9.48 1.49 -0.19
C LEU A 92 -9.15 2.71 -1.04
N GLY A 93 -8.41 2.52 -2.14
CA GLY A 93 -8.05 3.56 -3.08
C GLY A 93 -9.09 3.90 -4.14
N GLY A 94 -10.24 3.20 -4.11
CA GLY A 94 -11.36 3.43 -5.04
C GLY A 94 -11.44 2.42 -6.20
N PHE A 95 -10.71 1.31 -6.14
CA PHE A 95 -10.86 0.22 -7.11
C PHE A 95 -12.19 -0.51 -6.90
N LEU A 96 -13.00 -0.59 -7.94
CA LEU A 96 -14.32 -1.23 -7.82
C LEU A 96 -14.24 -2.76 -7.93
N GLY A 97 -13.25 -3.29 -8.66
CA GLY A 97 -13.01 -4.72 -8.80
C GLY A 97 -14.07 -5.45 -9.60
N ARG A 98 -14.73 -4.78 -10.55
CA ARG A 98 -15.68 -5.39 -11.49
C ARG A 98 -14.94 -6.29 -12.48
N LYS A 99 -15.65 -7.22 -13.11
CA LYS A 99 -15.04 -8.14 -14.11
C LYS A 99 -14.23 -7.42 -15.19
N PRO A 100 -14.66 -6.28 -15.77
CA PRO A 100 -13.91 -5.59 -16.81
C PRO A 100 -12.76 -4.71 -16.28
N ASP A 101 -12.66 -4.47 -14.96
CA ASP A 101 -11.70 -3.50 -14.39
C ASP A 101 -10.24 -4.00 -14.43
N GLY A 102 -10.00 -5.30 -14.70
CA GLY A 102 -8.66 -5.87 -14.75
C GLY A 102 -7.90 -5.79 -13.41
N GLU A 103 -6.61 -5.52 -13.48
CA GLU A 103 -5.76 -5.33 -12.30
C GLU A 103 -5.72 -3.85 -11.87
N PRO A 104 -5.64 -3.59 -10.55
CA PRO A 104 -5.63 -2.21 -10.04
C PRO A 104 -4.42 -1.42 -10.54
N GLY A 105 -4.67 -0.18 -10.95
CA GLY A 105 -3.63 0.75 -11.34
C GLY A 105 -2.83 1.31 -10.15
N TRP A 106 -1.62 1.82 -10.44
CA TRP A 106 -0.70 2.33 -9.42
C TRP A 106 -1.28 3.46 -8.56
N GLN A 107 -2.03 4.40 -9.17
CA GLN A 107 -2.66 5.50 -8.42
C GLN A 107 -3.67 4.99 -7.40
N THR A 108 -4.47 3.99 -7.78
CA THR A 108 -5.47 3.39 -6.91
C THR A 108 -4.82 2.68 -5.73
N ILE A 109 -3.79 1.90 -6.01
CA ILE A 109 -3.00 1.21 -4.98
C ILE A 109 -2.33 2.22 -4.04
N TRP A 110 -1.70 3.26 -4.58
CA TRP A 110 -1.05 4.29 -3.77
C TRP A 110 -2.03 5.01 -2.85
N ARG A 111 -3.19 5.39 -3.36
CA ARG A 111 -4.25 6.00 -2.52
C ARG A 111 -4.71 5.07 -1.42
N GLY A 112 -4.91 3.81 -1.74
CA GLY A 112 -5.32 2.78 -0.78
C GLY A 112 -4.26 2.54 0.28
N TRP A 113 -2.99 2.41 -0.14
CA TRP A 113 -1.86 2.24 0.78
C TRP A 113 -1.74 3.40 1.77
N ARG A 114 -1.79 4.64 1.28
CA ARG A 114 -1.76 5.83 2.16
C ARG A 114 -2.88 5.86 3.18
N LYS A 115 -4.09 5.46 2.80
CA LYS A 115 -5.21 5.37 3.73
C LYS A 115 -4.94 4.31 4.79
N LEU A 116 -4.44 3.14 4.39
CA LEU A 116 -4.08 2.07 5.30
C LEU A 116 -2.97 2.47 6.27
N ASP A 117 -1.93 3.16 5.78
CA ASP A 117 -0.86 3.71 6.62
C ASP A 117 -1.41 4.65 7.69
N LEU A 118 -2.28 5.58 7.34
CA LEU A 118 -2.91 6.51 8.30
C LEU A 118 -3.73 5.77 9.35
N MET A 119 -4.48 4.74 8.96
CA MET A 119 -5.23 3.89 9.89
C MET A 119 -4.29 3.16 10.84
N THR A 120 -3.18 2.63 10.32
CA THR A 120 -2.16 1.91 11.09
C THR A 120 -1.47 2.84 12.10
N ILE A 121 -1.13 4.06 11.69
CA ILE A 121 -0.58 5.10 12.59
C ILE A 121 -1.59 5.40 13.69
N GLY A 122 -2.86 5.58 13.36
CA GLY A 122 -3.91 5.83 14.35
C GLY A 122 -4.03 4.72 15.39
N VAL A 123 -4.00 3.45 14.96
CA VAL A 123 -4.02 2.29 15.86
C VAL A 123 -2.78 2.27 16.76
N THR A 124 -1.59 2.52 16.22
CA THR A 124 -0.35 2.57 16.97
C THR A 124 -0.37 3.67 18.04
N LEU A 125 -0.84 4.86 17.67
CA LEU A 125 -0.98 5.98 18.62
C LEU A 125 -1.97 5.66 19.75
N ALA A 126 -3.12 5.07 19.42
CA ALA A 126 -4.12 4.66 20.39
C ALA A 126 -3.55 3.64 21.39
N GLN A 127 -2.81 2.65 20.91
CA GLN A 127 -2.15 1.66 21.75
C GLN A 127 -1.07 2.26 22.65
N THR A 128 -0.24 3.16 22.12
CA THR A 128 0.87 3.79 22.85
C THR A 128 0.37 4.74 23.94
N GLN A 129 -0.73 5.45 23.70
CA GLN A 129 -1.28 6.43 24.64
C GLN A 129 -2.38 5.87 25.53
N GLY A 130 -2.69 4.58 25.43
CA GLY A 130 -3.76 3.96 26.22
C GLY A 130 -5.15 4.53 25.95
N LEU A 131 -5.34 5.16 24.79
CA LEU A 131 -6.64 5.68 24.36
C LEU A 131 -7.59 4.51 24.15
N ARG A 132 -8.51 4.32 25.08
CA ARG A 132 -9.62 3.39 24.91
C ARG A 132 -10.72 4.12 24.14
N CYS A 133 -11.04 3.64 22.94
CA CYS A 133 -12.29 3.98 22.33
C CYS A 133 -13.40 3.35 23.17
N GLY A 134 -14.15 4.19 23.86
CA GLY A 134 -15.33 3.80 24.60
C GLY A 134 -16.45 3.33 23.69
#